data_a51061effd1f78c999797906a8a5ce49
#
_entry.id   a51061effd1f78c999797906a8a5ce49
#
_cell.length_a   1.000
_cell.length_b   1.000
_cell.length_c   1.000
_cell.angle_alpha   90.00
_cell.angle_beta   90.00
_cell.angle_gamma   90.00
#
_symmetry.space_group_name_H-M   'P 1'
#
loop_
_entity.id
_entity.type
_entity.pdbx_description
1 polymer ?
#
loop_
_entity_poly.entity_id
_entity_poly.type
_entity_poly.pdbx_seq_one_letter_code
_entity_poly.pdbx_strand_id
1 'polypeptide(L)'
;SPNEEVVHGIPKEVAIKEGDVLSIDCGAIVDGFYGDHAYTFAVGEVPQETIDLLDRTKNSLYVGIEQFRTGNRVGDVGYAIQEYCESFGYGIVRELVGHGLGKVMHEDPQMPNYGKRGRGKKFVEGMTYGQLRN
;
A
#
# COMPACT_ATOMS: atom_id res chain seq x y z
N SER A 1 -1.08 10.61 9.09
CA SER A 1 -2.32 11.05 8.40
C SER A 1 -3.52 10.51 9.17
N PRO A 2 -4.31 11.36 9.85
CA PRO A 2 -5.54 10.95 10.51
C PRO A 2 -6.73 10.91 9.54
N ASN A 3 -7.62 9.96 9.76
CA ASN A 3 -8.92 9.82 9.11
C ASN A 3 -8.84 9.90 7.58
N GLU A 4 -9.47 10.88 6.95
CA GLU A 4 -9.52 11.08 5.50
C GLU A 4 -8.24 11.65 4.87
N GLU A 5 -7.23 11.99 5.66
CA GLU A 5 -5.93 12.39 5.11
C GLU A 5 -5.24 11.19 4.46
N VAL A 6 -5.08 11.19 3.14
CA VAL A 6 -4.63 10.02 2.38
C VAL A 6 -3.16 9.68 2.68
N VAL A 7 -2.23 10.61 2.47
CA VAL A 7 -0.78 10.43 2.73
C VAL A 7 -0.15 11.77 3.09
N HIS A 8 1.08 11.71 3.64
CA HIS A 8 1.94 12.86 3.92
C HIS A 8 1.29 13.92 4.83
N GLY A 9 0.40 13.48 5.74
CA GLY A 9 -0.20 14.37 6.72
C GLY A 9 0.87 15.05 7.57
N ILE A 10 0.82 16.39 7.61
CA ILE A 10 1.73 17.17 8.47
C ILE A 10 1.15 17.14 9.89
N PRO A 11 1.95 16.77 10.90
CA PRO A 11 1.50 16.79 12.29
C PRO A 11 0.95 18.17 12.70
N LYS A 12 -0.21 18.16 13.32
CA LYS A 12 -0.92 19.34 13.80
C LYS A 12 -1.06 19.24 15.33
N GLU A 13 -1.25 20.38 16.01
CA GLU A 13 -1.56 20.42 17.44
C GLU A 13 -3.05 20.03 17.71
N VAL A 14 -3.46 18.88 17.17
CA VAL A 14 -4.79 18.31 17.36
C VAL A 14 -4.60 16.94 18.00
N ALA A 15 -5.22 16.77 19.17
CA ALA A 15 -5.18 15.50 19.87
C ALA A 15 -5.95 14.43 19.10
N ILE A 16 -5.35 13.26 18.97
CA ILE A 16 -6.00 12.06 18.45
C ILE A 16 -7.07 11.64 19.47
N LYS A 17 -8.23 11.23 18.99
CA LYS A 17 -9.40 10.87 19.80
C LYS A 17 -9.79 9.42 19.56
N GLU A 18 -10.54 8.88 20.51
CA GLU A 18 -11.24 7.61 20.30
C GLU A 18 -12.19 7.72 19.10
N GLY A 19 -12.20 6.69 18.26
CA GLY A 19 -12.91 6.67 16.99
C GLY A 19 -12.11 7.13 15.78
N ASP A 20 -10.91 7.72 15.99
CA ASP A 20 -10.03 8.10 14.89
C ASP A 20 -9.35 6.89 14.26
N VAL A 21 -8.95 7.06 13.01
CA VAL A 21 -8.09 6.15 12.28
C VAL A 21 -6.77 6.86 11.98
N LEU A 22 -5.64 6.27 12.33
CA LEU A 22 -4.34 6.89 12.16
C LEU A 22 -3.43 6.04 11.25
N SER A 23 -3.14 6.53 10.06
CA SER A 23 -2.14 5.95 9.17
C SER A 23 -0.75 6.51 9.50
N ILE A 24 0.18 5.61 9.81
CA ILE A 24 1.57 5.92 10.11
C ILE A 24 2.43 5.32 9.02
N ASP A 25 3.26 6.14 8.41
CA ASP A 25 4.20 5.77 7.37
C ASP A 25 5.62 6.12 7.83
N CYS A 26 6.52 5.15 7.79
CA CYS A 26 7.87 5.26 8.32
C CYS A 26 8.90 4.73 7.32
N GLY A 27 9.84 5.58 6.94
CA GLY A 27 11.05 5.17 6.23
C GLY A 27 12.24 5.00 7.17
N ALA A 28 13.09 4.02 6.89
CA ALA A 28 14.34 3.80 7.60
C ALA A 28 15.47 3.47 6.63
N ILE A 29 16.71 3.76 7.03
CA ILE A 29 17.91 3.39 6.26
C ILE A 29 18.77 2.49 7.15
N VAL A 30 19.08 1.28 6.67
CA VAL A 30 19.95 0.32 7.34
C VAL A 30 21.01 -0.14 6.35
N ASP A 31 22.28 0.06 6.68
CA ASP A 31 23.44 -0.30 5.84
C ASP A 31 23.33 0.23 4.40
N GLY A 32 22.76 1.43 4.24
CA GLY A 32 22.58 2.09 2.94
C GLY A 32 21.40 1.59 2.12
N PHE A 33 20.54 0.75 2.67
CA PHE A 33 19.29 0.31 2.05
C PHE A 33 18.09 0.96 2.73
N TYR A 34 17.12 1.35 1.93
CA TYR A 34 15.86 1.93 2.38
C TYR A 34 14.85 0.84 2.73
N GLY A 35 14.20 0.99 3.88
CA GLY A 35 13.00 0.25 4.25
C GLY A 35 11.83 1.23 4.33
N ASP A 36 10.67 0.79 3.89
CA ASP A 36 9.45 1.59 3.81
C ASP A 36 8.28 0.78 4.36
N HIS A 37 7.58 1.32 5.33
CA HIS A 37 6.48 0.61 6.00
C HIS A 37 5.39 1.56 6.45
N ALA A 38 4.16 1.27 6.03
CA ALA A 38 2.98 1.96 6.50
C ALA A 38 2.00 1.00 7.19
N TYR A 39 1.34 1.49 8.22
CA TYR A 39 0.27 0.76 8.91
C TYR A 39 -0.79 1.74 9.42
N THR A 40 -2.05 1.30 9.36
CA THR A 40 -3.18 2.09 9.83
C THR A 40 -3.76 1.49 11.10
N PHE A 41 -3.88 2.30 12.13
CA PHE A 41 -4.37 1.96 13.46
C PHE A 41 -5.76 2.54 13.69
N ALA A 42 -6.67 1.74 14.19
CA ALA A 42 -7.90 2.24 14.81
C ALA A 42 -7.59 2.69 16.24
N VAL A 43 -8.09 3.84 16.63
CA VAL A 43 -7.89 4.41 17.97
C VAL A 43 -9.15 4.17 18.80
N GLY A 44 -9.09 3.22 19.74
CA GLY A 44 -10.24 2.81 20.52
C GLY A 44 -11.29 2.08 19.68
N GLU A 45 -12.58 2.32 19.96
CA GLU A 45 -13.68 1.72 19.22
C GLU A 45 -14.00 2.53 17.96
N VAL A 46 -14.03 1.87 16.80
CA VAL A 46 -14.41 2.45 15.51
C VAL A 46 -15.58 1.66 14.90
N PRO A 47 -16.36 2.25 13.96
CA PRO A 47 -17.42 1.54 13.27
C PRO A 47 -16.94 0.26 12.58
N GLN A 48 -17.79 -0.77 12.53
CA GLN A 48 -17.45 -2.05 11.90
C GLN A 48 -17.06 -1.89 10.42
N GLU A 49 -17.69 -0.98 9.70
CA GLU A 49 -17.33 -0.66 8.31
C GLU A 49 -15.89 -0.16 8.16
N THR A 50 -15.39 0.55 9.16
CA THR A 50 -13.99 1.00 9.21
C THR A 50 -13.04 -0.19 9.42
N ILE A 51 -13.36 -1.08 10.36
CA ILE A 51 -12.59 -2.31 10.58
C ILE A 51 -12.56 -3.15 9.30
N ASP A 52 -13.70 -3.32 8.65
CA ASP A 52 -13.81 -4.07 7.39
C ASP A 52 -12.92 -3.45 6.30
N LEU A 53 -12.92 -2.12 6.16
CA LEU A 53 -12.05 -1.42 5.22
C LEU A 53 -10.57 -1.66 5.52
N LEU A 54 -10.16 -1.53 6.79
CA LEU A 54 -8.76 -1.76 7.20
C LEU A 54 -8.33 -3.21 6.91
N ASP A 55 -9.16 -4.18 7.25
CA ASP A 55 -8.87 -5.60 7.02
C ASP A 55 -8.82 -5.93 5.52
N ARG A 56 -9.75 -5.41 4.72
CA ARG A 56 -9.73 -5.61 3.26
C ARG A 56 -8.50 -4.95 2.63
N THR A 57 -8.16 -3.73 3.04
CA THR A 57 -6.96 -3.05 2.57
C THR A 57 -5.70 -3.83 2.91
N LYS A 58 -5.58 -4.33 4.14
CA LYS A 58 -4.47 -5.20 4.56
C LYS A 58 -4.40 -6.50 3.74
N ASN A 59 -5.54 -7.16 3.55
CA ASN A 59 -5.59 -8.41 2.79
C ASN A 59 -5.28 -8.19 1.30
N SER A 60 -5.66 -7.06 0.72
CA SER A 60 -5.31 -6.72 -0.66
C SER A 60 -3.80 -6.67 -0.89
N LEU A 61 -3.03 -6.21 0.10
CA LEU A 61 -1.56 -6.25 0.05
C LEU A 61 -1.05 -7.70 -0.08
N TYR A 62 -1.57 -8.62 0.73
CA TYR A 62 -1.14 -10.02 0.65
C TYR A 62 -1.53 -10.66 -0.67
N VAL A 63 -2.72 -10.37 -1.20
CA VAL A 63 -3.14 -10.80 -2.55
C VAL A 63 -2.16 -10.28 -3.61
N GLY A 64 -1.71 -9.02 -3.49
CA GLY A 64 -0.67 -8.46 -4.35
C GLY A 64 0.68 -9.17 -4.18
N ILE A 65 1.12 -9.39 -2.95
CA ILE A 65 2.40 -10.07 -2.64
C ILE A 65 2.46 -11.47 -3.27
N GLU A 66 1.37 -12.21 -3.28
CA GLU A 66 1.31 -13.53 -3.92
C GLU A 66 1.61 -13.49 -5.42
N GLN A 67 1.47 -12.33 -6.07
CA GLN A 67 1.79 -12.14 -7.48
C GLN A 67 3.27 -11.81 -7.72
N PHE A 68 4.06 -11.50 -6.68
CA PHE A 68 5.50 -11.25 -6.80
C PHE A 68 6.27 -12.55 -7.03
N ARG A 69 6.16 -13.06 -8.24
CA ARG A 69 6.82 -14.30 -8.68
C ARG A 69 7.61 -14.04 -9.94
N THR A 70 8.78 -14.65 -10.05
CA THR A 70 9.57 -14.60 -11.29
C THR A 70 8.71 -15.01 -12.48
N GLY A 71 8.67 -14.14 -13.47
CA GLY A 71 7.84 -14.34 -14.67
C GLY A 71 6.55 -13.54 -14.71
N ASN A 72 5.95 -13.22 -13.55
CA ASN A 72 4.84 -12.30 -13.48
C ASN A 72 5.29 -10.86 -13.77
N ARG A 73 4.34 -9.96 -13.90
CA ARG A 73 4.56 -8.56 -14.25
C ARG A 73 3.86 -7.64 -13.27
N VAL A 74 4.27 -6.39 -13.26
CA VAL A 74 3.66 -5.30 -12.45
C VAL A 74 2.13 -5.28 -12.59
N GLY A 75 1.61 -5.44 -13.81
CA GLY A 75 0.18 -5.46 -14.06
C GLY A 75 -0.56 -6.65 -13.46
N ASP A 76 0.11 -7.77 -13.16
CA ASP A 76 -0.50 -8.92 -12.49
C ASP A 76 -0.77 -8.61 -11.03
N VAL A 77 0.14 -7.90 -10.36
CA VAL A 77 -0.02 -7.42 -8.98
C VAL A 77 -1.16 -6.42 -8.90
N GLY A 78 -1.12 -5.36 -9.70
CA GLY A 78 -2.16 -4.33 -9.69
C GLY A 78 -3.54 -4.88 -10.04
N TYR A 79 -3.62 -5.79 -11.00
CA TYR A 79 -4.89 -6.46 -11.35
C TYR A 79 -5.45 -7.26 -10.16
N ALA A 80 -4.62 -8.04 -9.48
CA ALA A 80 -5.07 -8.87 -8.37
C ALA A 80 -5.57 -8.02 -7.18
N ILE A 81 -4.88 -6.93 -6.86
CA ILE A 81 -5.30 -5.97 -5.83
C ILE A 81 -6.64 -5.34 -6.22
N GLN A 82 -6.74 -4.83 -7.44
CA GLN A 82 -7.95 -4.18 -7.95
C GLN A 82 -9.15 -5.14 -7.92
N GLU A 83 -9.02 -6.34 -8.47
CA GLU A 83 -10.10 -7.34 -8.50
C GLU A 83 -10.57 -7.67 -7.08
N TYR A 84 -9.62 -7.84 -6.14
CA TYR A 84 -9.95 -8.12 -4.75
C TYR A 84 -10.74 -6.96 -4.10
N CYS A 85 -10.25 -5.73 -4.18
CA CYS A 85 -10.92 -4.58 -3.56
C CYS A 85 -12.30 -4.30 -4.19
N GLU A 86 -12.38 -4.31 -5.52
CA GLU A 86 -13.63 -4.07 -6.25
C GLU A 86 -14.70 -5.14 -5.95
N SER A 87 -14.30 -6.38 -5.61
CA SER A 87 -15.24 -7.43 -5.19
C SER A 87 -16.01 -7.11 -3.90
N PHE A 88 -15.49 -6.20 -3.08
CA PHE A 88 -16.15 -5.68 -1.87
C PHE A 88 -16.77 -4.29 -2.08
N GLY A 89 -16.76 -3.77 -3.31
CA GLY A 89 -17.29 -2.45 -3.63
C GLY A 89 -16.36 -1.28 -3.31
N TYR A 90 -15.08 -1.55 -2.99
CA TYR A 90 -14.10 -0.48 -2.74
C TYR A 90 -13.46 0.00 -4.04
N GLY A 91 -13.21 1.31 -4.11
CA GLY A 91 -12.44 1.92 -5.19
C GLY A 91 -10.93 1.75 -4.99
N ILE A 92 -10.17 2.00 -6.06
CA ILE A 92 -8.71 2.05 -6.03
C ILE A 92 -8.24 3.47 -6.26
N VAL A 93 -7.41 4.00 -5.38
CA VAL A 93 -6.70 5.27 -5.57
C VAL A 93 -5.71 5.10 -6.73
N ARG A 94 -5.84 5.92 -7.77
CA ARG A 94 -5.07 5.77 -9.01
C ARG A 94 -3.87 6.70 -9.09
N GLU A 95 -3.91 7.78 -8.35
CA GLU A 95 -2.90 8.84 -8.33
C GLU A 95 -1.65 8.46 -7.52
N LEU A 96 -1.80 7.50 -6.61
CA LEU A 96 -0.73 7.02 -5.76
C LEU A 96 -0.37 5.58 -6.11
N VAL A 97 0.94 5.33 -6.18
CA VAL A 97 1.48 4.03 -6.61
C VAL A 97 2.61 3.61 -5.70
N GLY A 98 2.78 2.30 -5.52
CA GLY A 98 3.99 1.74 -4.95
C GLY A 98 5.18 1.92 -5.90
N HIS A 99 6.36 1.58 -5.45
CA HIS A 99 7.61 1.80 -6.18
C HIS A 99 8.66 0.75 -5.85
N GLY A 100 9.64 0.60 -6.72
CA GLY A 100 10.87 -0.09 -6.38
C GLY A 100 11.59 0.65 -5.25
N LEU A 101 12.31 -0.09 -4.43
CA LEU A 101 13.15 0.51 -3.39
C LEU A 101 14.38 -0.35 -3.16
N GLY A 102 15.47 0.28 -2.72
CA GLY A 102 16.73 -0.38 -2.49
C GLY A 102 17.75 0.60 -1.93
N LYS A 103 18.69 1.04 -2.75
CA LYS A 103 19.67 2.08 -2.38
C LYS A 103 19.15 3.50 -2.55
N VAL A 104 17.99 3.65 -3.17
CA VAL A 104 17.23 4.89 -3.29
C VAL A 104 15.83 4.63 -2.77
N MET A 105 15.20 5.62 -2.15
CA MET A 105 13.85 5.49 -1.57
C MET A 105 12.80 5.18 -2.64
N HIS A 106 12.92 5.79 -3.80
CA HIS A 106 12.01 5.59 -4.93
C HIS A 106 12.79 5.16 -6.16
N GLU A 107 12.62 3.90 -6.54
CA GLU A 107 13.24 3.30 -7.73
C GLU A 107 12.16 2.81 -8.71
N ASP A 108 12.52 2.69 -9.97
CA ASP A 108 11.68 2.01 -10.95
C ASP A 108 11.60 0.50 -10.69
N PRO A 109 10.48 -0.13 -11.07
CA PRO A 109 9.27 0.43 -11.67
C PRO A 109 8.25 0.92 -10.65
N GLN A 110 7.35 1.77 -11.12
CA GLN A 110 6.13 2.09 -10.40
C GLN A 110 5.23 0.85 -10.28
N MET A 111 4.52 0.74 -9.14
CA MET A 111 3.67 -0.38 -8.77
C MET A 111 2.24 0.08 -8.50
N PRO A 112 1.43 0.33 -9.52
CA PRO A 112 0.03 0.72 -9.33
C PRO A 112 -0.78 -0.39 -8.65
N ASN A 113 -1.74 0.00 -7.82
CA ASN A 113 -2.72 -0.93 -7.21
C ASN A 113 -3.84 -1.33 -8.19
N TYR A 114 -3.68 -1.06 -9.47
CA TYR A 114 -4.58 -1.43 -10.56
C TYR A 114 -3.78 -1.83 -11.79
N GLY A 115 -4.41 -2.55 -12.71
CA GLY A 115 -3.68 -2.94 -13.93
C GLY A 115 -4.40 -3.95 -14.79
N LYS A 116 -3.62 -4.49 -15.72
CA LYS A 116 -4.06 -5.58 -16.62
C LYS A 116 -3.06 -6.72 -16.55
N ARG A 117 -3.56 -7.94 -16.46
CA ARG A 117 -2.74 -9.17 -16.44
C ARG A 117 -1.75 -9.20 -17.61
N GLY A 118 -0.53 -9.61 -17.34
CA GLY A 118 0.54 -9.76 -18.32
C GLY A 118 1.10 -8.45 -18.87
N ARG A 119 0.84 -7.30 -18.23
CA ARG A 119 1.34 -6.00 -18.66
C ARG A 119 2.38 -5.44 -17.68
N GLY A 120 3.19 -4.53 -18.18
CA GLY A 120 4.24 -3.85 -17.41
C GLY A 120 5.54 -4.65 -17.33
N LYS A 121 6.46 -4.15 -16.49
CA LYS A 121 7.79 -4.74 -16.29
C LYS A 121 7.68 -6.12 -15.67
N LYS A 122 8.51 -7.05 -16.15
CA LYS A 122 8.58 -8.42 -15.64
C LYS A 122 9.43 -8.48 -14.39
N PHE A 123 9.01 -9.28 -13.42
CA PHE A 123 9.80 -9.51 -12.21
C PHE A 123 10.97 -10.46 -12.48
N VAL A 124 12.10 -10.12 -11.90
CA VAL A 124 13.30 -10.94 -11.89
C VAL A 124 13.84 -11.07 -10.46
N GLU A 125 14.67 -12.06 -10.22
CA GLU A 125 15.30 -12.25 -8.90
C GLU A 125 16.09 -11.01 -8.47
N GLY A 126 16.05 -10.70 -7.16
CA GLY A 126 16.74 -9.56 -6.55
C GLY A 126 15.98 -8.23 -6.61
N MET A 127 14.82 -8.17 -7.23
CA MET A 127 13.98 -6.97 -7.17
C MET A 127 13.29 -6.83 -5.81
N THR A 128 13.29 -5.61 -5.27
CA THR A 128 12.61 -5.21 -4.03
C THR A 128 11.61 -4.10 -4.30
N TYR A 129 10.50 -4.09 -3.57
CA TYR A 129 9.40 -3.14 -3.79
C TYR A 129 8.75 -2.70 -2.49
N GLY A 130 8.44 -1.40 -2.39
CA GLY A 130 7.45 -0.84 -1.49
C GLY A 130 6.08 -0.84 -2.17
N GLN A 131 5.10 -1.54 -1.60
CA GLN A 131 3.73 -1.53 -2.10
C GLN A 131 2.88 -0.62 -1.24
N LEU A 132 2.33 0.42 -1.85
CA LEU A 132 1.45 1.36 -1.17
C LEU A 132 0.09 0.70 -0.89
N ARG A 133 -0.38 0.83 0.36
CA ARG A 133 -1.72 0.43 0.79
C ARG A 133 -2.58 1.68 0.95
N ASN A 134 -3.52 1.88 0.06
CA ASN A 134 -4.50 2.97 0.12
C ASN A 134 -5.91 2.44 -0.06
#